data_f1d22f4150f8c131bcc2593e5f1997c7
#
_entry.id   f1d22f4150f8c131bcc2593e5f1997c7
#
_cell.length_a   1.000
_cell.length_b   1.000
_cell.length_c   1.000
_cell.angle_alpha   90.00
_cell.angle_beta   90.00
_cell.angle_gamma   90.00
#
_symmetry.space_group_name_H-M   'P 1'
#
loop_
_entity.id
_entity.type
_entity.pdbx_description
1 polymer ?
#
loop_
_entity_poly.entity_id
_entity_poly.type
_entity_poly.pdbx_seq_one_letter_code
_entity_poly.pdbx_strand_id
1 'polypeptide(L)'
;MYKQRGIPLANLEKKCDFDRSLCRQWGHLFVLCLLWVLVKTDLSSAAEEAGFQSIFDGKTLNGWSAPDMRYWSIRDGAITAESSEALPCRRNQFLVWQLGSLDDFILRLKFRITGPPAANSGIQFRSQIAEDGHALGYQADIDRAGTYLGLLYDEHGRGVLAKRGEKTVIGPEGNRQTTPLKGKQAKVDLDGWNDYEIMACGPHITLKINGTTSAEVIDEEKTQRDLSGKLALQIHSGPAMTIQFKDIRLKRLPLCGGRKKVVLLAGAPSHASGAHEFNAGVKLLAKRLEAIDSLAVASYHDGGWPKDPTALQNADGLVVYADGLGAHPLMGHFEEIDRKTRQGMGLMCMHYAVHVEPGVAGDCFKRWIGGFYESGYSTNPHWIARIEPNAEHPVTQSQTTADINDEWYFSIRFPKDTAVTPLLQAVPDKQARSKNGYPPIPYPHIQAADGKKETLMWGLERPDGGRGIGFTGGHWHRNWAHDQQRDAVLAGIVWVAGGDVPMRGICSAPVGQQELNVHLDPKRPLQEIQLPEAAQ
;
A
#
# COMPACT_ATOMS: atom_id res chain seq x y z
N MET A 1 -41.10 -53.67 -6.25
CA MET A 1 -42.58 -53.74 -6.33
C MET A 1 -43.14 -52.41 -5.86
N TYR A 2 -44.07 -51.90 -6.64
CA TYR A 2 -45.00 -50.79 -6.61
C TYR A 2 -44.52 -49.54 -7.43
N LYS A 3 -44.98 -49.46 -8.51
CA LYS A 3 -45.94 -49.01 -9.55
C LYS A 3 -46.16 -47.49 -9.52
N GLN A 4 -45.82 -46.92 -10.69
CA GLN A 4 -46.28 -45.65 -11.23
C GLN A 4 -47.81 -45.45 -11.17
N ARG A 5 -48.24 -44.18 -11.00
CA ARG A 5 -49.48 -43.69 -11.65
C ARG A 5 -49.28 -42.23 -12.05
N GLY A 6 -49.39 -41.99 -13.35
CA GLY A 6 -49.56 -40.68 -13.95
C GLY A 6 -51.05 -40.27 -13.96
N ILE A 7 -51.31 -38.97 -14.02
CA ILE A 7 -52.63 -38.37 -14.33
C ILE A 7 -52.43 -37.25 -15.35
N PRO A 8 -53.33 -37.07 -16.31
CA PRO A 8 -53.11 -36.36 -17.58
C PRO A 8 -53.48 -34.91 -17.58
N LEU A 9 -52.92 -34.18 -18.56
CA LEU A 9 -53.31 -32.84 -19.01
C LEU A 9 -54.76 -32.77 -19.50
N ALA A 10 -55.54 -31.78 -19.04
CA ALA A 10 -56.76 -31.31 -19.67
C ALA A 10 -56.84 -29.79 -19.63
N ASN A 11 -57.09 -29.23 -20.81
CA ASN A 11 -57.36 -27.85 -21.20
C ASN A 11 -58.36 -27.11 -20.32
N LEU A 12 -58.07 -25.82 -20.07
CA LEU A 12 -59.10 -24.83 -19.78
C LEU A 12 -58.64 -23.44 -20.31
N GLU A 13 -59.06 -23.19 -21.54
CA GLU A 13 -59.19 -21.79 -22.04
C GLU A 13 -60.33 -21.13 -21.27
N LYS A 14 -60.06 -20.01 -20.61
CA LYS A 14 -61.07 -19.01 -20.22
C LYS A 14 -60.63 -17.64 -20.70
N LYS A 15 -61.40 -17.14 -21.65
CA LYS A 15 -61.46 -15.75 -22.08
C LYS A 15 -61.81 -14.87 -20.88
N CYS A 16 -61.00 -13.85 -20.64
CA CYS A 16 -61.39 -12.70 -19.83
C CYS A 16 -61.38 -11.47 -20.71
N ASP A 17 -62.57 -10.92 -20.94
CA ASP A 17 -62.75 -9.57 -21.53
C ASP A 17 -62.22 -8.54 -20.54
N PHE A 18 -61.29 -7.71 -20.98
CA PHE A 18 -60.72 -6.62 -20.18
C PHE A 18 -61.27 -5.29 -20.67
N ASP A 19 -62.00 -4.62 -19.78
CA ASP A 19 -62.65 -3.34 -19.99
C ASP A 19 -61.58 -2.22 -20.21
N ARG A 20 -61.73 -1.49 -21.34
CA ARG A 20 -60.79 -0.47 -21.80
C ARG A 20 -60.92 0.90 -21.09
N SER A 21 -61.72 1.00 -20.04
CA SER A 21 -62.00 2.31 -19.39
C SER A 21 -61.06 2.66 -18.24
N LEU A 22 -60.22 1.74 -17.74
CA LEU A 22 -59.31 1.95 -16.59
C LEU A 22 -57.87 2.28 -16.96
N CYS A 23 -57.52 2.27 -18.26
CA CYS A 23 -56.15 2.54 -18.71
C CYS A 23 -55.76 4.01 -18.84
N ARG A 24 -56.66 4.99 -18.62
CA ARG A 24 -56.32 6.42 -18.78
C ARG A 24 -55.91 7.14 -17.49
N GLN A 25 -56.14 6.57 -16.31
CA GLN A 25 -55.78 7.24 -15.05
C GLN A 25 -54.43 6.77 -14.46
N TRP A 26 -53.85 5.68 -14.94
CA TRP A 26 -52.55 5.17 -14.44
C TRP A 26 -51.34 5.58 -15.29
N GLY A 27 -51.57 6.10 -16.51
CA GLY A 27 -50.49 6.53 -17.39
C GLY A 27 -49.75 7.78 -16.91
N HIS A 28 -50.43 8.69 -16.19
CA HIS A 28 -49.82 9.92 -15.69
C HIS A 28 -49.05 9.74 -14.38
N LEU A 29 -49.35 8.71 -13.56
CA LEU A 29 -48.59 8.41 -12.35
C LEU A 29 -47.29 7.68 -12.65
N PHE A 30 -47.25 6.85 -13.71
CA PHE A 30 -46.03 6.12 -14.10
C PHE A 30 -45.01 7.04 -14.79
N VAL A 31 -45.45 8.04 -15.55
CA VAL A 31 -44.53 9.03 -16.18
C VAL A 31 -43.95 9.99 -15.13
N LEU A 32 -44.72 10.37 -14.11
CA LEU A 32 -44.24 11.20 -13.00
C LEU A 32 -43.26 10.42 -12.07
N CYS A 33 -43.47 9.13 -11.86
CA CYS A 33 -42.51 8.30 -11.09
C CYS A 33 -41.23 8.02 -11.89
N LEU A 34 -41.29 7.84 -13.22
CA LEU A 34 -40.09 7.67 -14.05
C LEU A 34 -39.29 8.98 -14.18
N LEU A 35 -39.95 10.14 -14.24
CA LEU A 35 -39.26 11.45 -14.21
C LEU A 35 -38.67 11.75 -12.83
N TRP A 36 -39.27 11.27 -11.72
CA TRP A 36 -38.72 11.43 -10.37
C TRP A 36 -37.55 10.48 -10.09
N VAL A 37 -37.50 9.29 -10.71
CA VAL A 37 -36.37 8.37 -10.65
C VAL A 37 -35.22 8.87 -11.55
N LEU A 38 -35.53 9.47 -12.72
CA LEU A 38 -34.48 10.04 -13.60
C LEU A 38 -33.87 11.35 -13.05
N VAL A 39 -34.60 12.13 -12.25
CA VAL A 39 -34.09 13.38 -11.63
C VAL A 39 -33.31 13.08 -10.34
N LYS A 40 -33.44 11.88 -9.72
CA LYS A 40 -32.63 11.48 -8.57
C LYS A 40 -31.34 10.74 -8.93
N THR A 41 -31.11 10.39 -10.19
CA THR A 41 -29.88 9.75 -10.64
C THR A 41 -28.80 10.73 -11.12
N ASP A 42 -29.11 12.03 -11.23
CA ASP A 42 -28.14 13.04 -11.69
C ASP A 42 -27.40 13.79 -10.58
N LEU A 43 -27.48 13.36 -9.33
CA LEU A 43 -26.78 13.99 -8.20
C LEU A 43 -25.73 13.10 -7.52
N SER A 44 -25.32 12.01 -8.14
CA SER A 44 -24.21 11.21 -7.58
C SER A 44 -23.57 10.31 -8.65
N SER A 45 -22.92 10.90 -9.60
CA SER A 45 -21.70 10.36 -10.20
C SER A 45 -21.14 11.42 -11.14
N ALA A 46 -20.31 12.29 -10.65
CA ALA A 46 -19.08 12.52 -11.40
C ALA A 46 -18.50 11.12 -11.54
N ALA A 47 -18.61 10.49 -12.71
CA ALA A 47 -18.05 9.18 -12.98
C ALA A 47 -16.65 9.19 -12.39
N GLU A 48 -16.33 8.26 -11.47
CA GLU A 48 -15.00 8.15 -10.93
C GLU A 48 -14.06 8.04 -12.13
N GLU A 49 -13.33 9.11 -12.38
CA GLU A 49 -12.39 9.14 -13.50
C GLU A 49 -11.41 8.01 -13.29
N ALA A 50 -11.28 7.11 -14.27
CA ALA A 50 -10.65 5.82 -14.11
C ALA A 50 -9.31 5.89 -13.35
N GLY A 51 -9.25 5.26 -12.20
CA GLY A 51 -8.08 5.14 -11.33
C GLY A 51 -7.88 6.27 -10.31
N PHE A 52 -8.70 7.32 -10.29
CA PHE A 52 -8.67 8.30 -9.19
C PHE A 52 -9.47 7.79 -7.98
N GLN A 53 -8.91 7.99 -6.79
CA GLN A 53 -9.57 7.75 -5.51
C GLN A 53 -9.60 9.02 -4.70
N SER A 54 -10.73 9.28 -4.02
CA SER A 54 -10.81 10.39 -3.07
C SER A 54 -9.98 10.05 -1.82
N ILE A 55 -9.12 10.99 -1.40
CA ILE A 55 -8.35 10.91 -0.17
C ILE A 55 -8.82 11.92 0.88
N PHE A 56 -9.98 12.55 0.62
CA PHE A 56 -10.69 13.44 1.54
C PHE A 56 -12.20 13.24 1.34
N ASP A 57 -12.92 12.98 2.42
CA ASP A 57 -14.35 12.63 2.41
C ASP A 57 -15.29 13.84 2.35
N GLY A 58 -14.75 15.06 2.38
CA GLY A 58 -15.53 16.31 2.42
C GLY A 58 -16.18 16.61 3.78
N LYS A 59 -15.98 15.79 4.79
CA LYS A 59 -16.71 15.85 6.08
C LYS A 59 -15.81 15.84 7.30
N THR A 60 -14.68 15.11 7.25
CA THR A 60 -13.79 14.92 8.40
C THR A 60 -12.32 15.11 8.02
N LEU A 61 -11.47 15.38 9.02
CA LEU A 61 -10.02 15.37 8.87
C LEU A 61 -9.40 13.99 9.19
N ASN A 62 -10.18 12.92 9.10
CA ASN A 62 -9.67 11.57 9.28
C ASN A 62 -8.55 11.28 8.28
N GLY A 63 -7.41 10.80 8.79
CA GLY A 63 -6.21 10.58 7.97
C GLY A 63 -5.39 11.84 7.67
N TRP A 64 -5.75 12.99 8.23
CA TRP A 64 -5.02 14.25 8.13
C TRP A 64 -4.67 14.78 9.52
N SER A 65 -3.44 15.23 9.75
CA SER A 65 -3.03 15.81 11.02
C SER A 65 -1.96 16.88 10.86
N ALA A 66 -1.92 17.79 11.82
CA ALA A 66 -0.89 18.82 11.96
C ALA A 66 -0.47 18.92 13.43
N PRO A 67 0.72 19.44 13.76
CA PRO A 67 1.11 19.73 15.14
C PRO A 67 0.14 20.68 15.85
N ASP A 68 -0.39 21.67 15.13
CA ASP A 68 -1.40 22.60 15.64
C ASP A 68 -2.68 22.55 14.78
N MET A 69 -3.67 21.80 15.27
CA MET A 69 -4.95 21.62 14.58
C MET A 69 -5.88 22.85 14.70
N ARG A 70 -5.55 23.90 15.49
CA ARG A 70 -6.39 25.09 15.65
C ARG A 70 -6.58 25.89 14.37
N TYR A 71 -5.62 25.79 13.44
CA TYR A 71 -5.72 26.44 12.13
C TYR A 71 -6.66 25.70 11.17
N TRP A 72 -6.99 24.41 11.41
CA TRP A 72 -7.62 23.51 10.46
C TRP A 72 -9.04 23.13 10.85
N SER A 73 -9.96 23.24 9.92
CA SER A 73 -11.37 22.90 10.08
C SER A 73 -11.96 22.40 8.76
N ILE A 74 -13.22 21.95 8.81
CA ILE A 74 -14.02 21.67 7.62
C ILE A 74 -15.09 22.75 7.50
N ARG A 75 -15.16 23.43 6.34
CA ARG A 75 -16.23 24.35 6.00
C ARG A 75 -16.70 24.11 4.56
N ASP A 76 -18.00 24.00 4.35
CA ASP A 76 -18.62 23.80 3.03
C ASP A 76 -18.02 22.64 2.22
N GLY A 77 -17.72 21.52 2.88
CA GLY A 77 -17.11 20.34 2.25
C GLY A 77 -15.64 20.53 1.85
N ALA A 78 -14.95 21.51 2.42
CA ALA A 78 -13.55 21.81 2.13
C ALA A 78 -12.70 21.79 3.40
N ILE A 79 -11.48 21.25 3.32
CA ILE A 79 -10.41 21.50 4.29
C ILE A 79 -10.14 23.01 4.26
N THR A 80 -10.29 23.65 5.41
CA THR A 80 -10.12 25.09 5.56
C THR A 80 -9.01 25.38 6.55
N ALA A 81 -7.97 26.11 6.11
CA ALA A 81 -6.99 26.67 6.99
C ALA A 81 -7.24 28.18 7.15
N GLU A 82 -7.18 28.67 8.37
CA GLU A 82 -7.47 30.07 8.69
C GLU A 82 -6.50 30.62 9.74
N SER A 83 -6.02 31.81 9.49
CA SER A 83 -5.34 32.65 10.50
C SER A 83 -6.10 33.96 10.67
N SER A 84 -6.00 34.55 11.86
CA SER A 84 -6.68 35.78 12.23
C SER A 84 -5.82 36.60 13.20
N GLU A 85 -6.25 37.79 13.57
CA GLU A 85 -5.59 38.58 14.63
C GLU A 85 -5.57 37.82 15.97
N ALA A 86 -6.65 37.05 16.27
CA ALA A 86 -6.74 36.23 17.47
C ALA A 86 -5.91 34.92 17.39
N LEU A 87 -5.67 34.41 16.18
CA LEU A 87 -4.85 33.23 15.90
C LEU A 87 -3.86 33.53 14.78
N PRO A 88 -2.80 34.33 15.06
CA PRO A 88 -1.83 34.71 14.02
C PRO A 88 -0.94 33.52 13.64
N CYS A 89 -0.77 33.29 12.33
CA CYS A 89 0.17 32.29 11.82
C CYS A 89 1.58 32.90 11.77
N ARG A 90 2.41 32.60 12.77
CA ARG A 90 3.77 33.17 12.89
C ARG A 90 4.84 32.32 12.22
N ARG A 91 4.54 31.06 11.90
CA ARG A 91 5.38 30.14 11.13
C ARG A 91 4.49 29.25 10.27
N ASN A 92 5.02 28.75 9.16
CA ASN A 92 4.29 27.86 8.28
C ASN A 92 3.74 26.65 9.05
N GLN A 93 2.47 26.30 8.80
CA GLN A 93 1.83 25.12 9.35
C GLN A 93 1.41 24.19 8.21
N PHE A 94 1.53 22.90 8.44
CA PHE A 94 1.27 21.89 7.45
C PHE A 94 0.28 20.86 7.98
N LEU A 95 -0.81 20.64 7.23
CA LEU A 95 -1.74 19.52 7.45
C LEU A 95 -1.29 18.35 6.59
N VAL A 96 -0.75 17.34 7.24
CA VAL A 96 -0.11 16.19 6.57
C VAL A 96 -1.12 15.05 6.40
N TRP A 97 -1.20 14.51 5.19
CA TRP A 97 -1.91 13.27 4.92
C TRP A 97 -1.10 12.09 5.49
N GLN A 98 -1.69 11.38 6.48
CA GLN A 98 -1.02 10.35 7.26
C GLN A 98 -1.10 8.95 6.65
N LEU A 99 -2.10 8.70 5.78
CA LEU A 99 -2.44 7.34 5.36
C LEU A 99 -1.44 6.72 4.39
N GLY A 100 -0.56 7.53 3.76
CA GLY A 100 0.44 7.02 2.85
C GLY A 100 1.54 8.03 2.52
N SER A 101 2.37 7.67 1.55
CA SER A 101 3.37 8.54 0.90
C SER A 101 3.12 8.54 -0.61
N LEU A 102 3.51 9.60 -1.29
CA LEU A 102 3.39 9.74 -2.74
C LEU A 102 4.71 9.36 -3.40
N ASP A 103 4.62 8.54 -4.43
CA ASP A 103 5.73 8.19 -5.34
C ASP A 103 5.49 8.79 -6.74
N ASP A 104 5.09 7.99 -7.73
CA ASP A 104 4.65 8.47 -9.02
C ASP A 104 3.11 8.55 -9.03
N PHE A 105 2.58 9.75 -9.30
CA PHE A 105 1.16 10.04 -9.07
C PHE A 105 0.62 11.19 -9.93
N ILE A 106 -0.72 11.28 -9.98
CA ILE A 106 -1.47 12.48 -10.33
C ILE A 106 -2.35 12.84 -9.13
N LEU A 107 -2.19 14.03 -8.60
CA LEU A 107 -3.05 14.63 -7.59
C LEU A 107 -3.91 15.71 -8.23
N ARG A 108 -5.21 15.67 -7.99
CA ARG A 108 -6.16 16.71 -8.40
C ARG A 108 -6.91 17.23 -7.19
N LEU A 109 -7.06 18.52 -7.13
CA LEU A 109 -7.85 19.18 -6.10
C LEU A 109 -8.35 20.54 -6.59
N LYS A 110 -9.28 21.12 -5.84
CA LYS A 110 -9.69 22.51 -6.01
C LYS A 110 -9.20 23.35 -4.84
N PHE A 111 -8.79 24.59 -5.14
CA PHE A 111 -8.38 25.56 -4.12
C PHE A 111 -9.05 26.92 -4.33
N ARG A 112 -9.17 27.69 -3.24
CA ARG A 112 -9.42 29.11 -3.24
C ARG A 112 -8.73 29.77 -2.05
N ILE A 113 -8.24 31.00 -2.23
CA ILE A 113 -7.51 31.73 -1.19
C ILE A 113 -8.05 33.15 -1.05
N THR A 114 -8.36 33.57 0.18
CA THR A 114 -8.80 34.92 0.52
C THR A 114 -7.88 35.55 1.55
N GLY A 115 -7.77 36.87 1.50
CA GLY A 115 -6.87 37.65 2.35
C GLY A 115 -6.20 38.78 1.58
N PRO A 116 -5.23 39.49 2.16
CA PRO A 116 -4.47 40.53 1.46
C PRO A 116 -3.51 39.92 0.41
N PRO A 117 -2.88 40.75 -0.45
CA PRO A 117 -1.95 40.26 -1.48
C PRO A 117 -0.81 39.37 -0.96
N ALA A 118 -0.37 39.57 0.28
CA ALA A 118 0.69 38.75 0.90
C ALA A 118 0.20 37.40 1.45
N ALA A 119 -1.09 37.01 1.28
CA ALA A 119 -1.61 35.70 1.62
C ALA A 119 -0.99 34.64 0.71
N ASN A 120 -0.40 33.61 1.32
CA ASN A 120 0.32 32.54 0.62
C ASN A 120 -0.01 31.16 1.21
N SER A 121 0.07 30.14 0.39
CA SER A 121 -0.17 28.74 0.71
C SER A 121 0.55 27.84 -0.30
N GLY A 122 0.40 26.53 -0.16
CA GLY A 122 0.98 25.58 -1.09
C GLY A 122 0.53 24.14 -0.83
N ILE A 123 0.86 23.28 -1.77
CA ILE A 123 0.64 21.84 -1.69
C ILE A 123 2.01 21.18 -1.72
N GLN A 124 2.45 20.67 -0.58
CA GLN A 124 3.68 19.89 -0.43
C GLN A 124 3.46 18.46 -0.94
N PHE A 125 4.40 17.93 -1.70
CA PHE A 125 4.36 16.54 -2.19
C PHE A 125 5.76 15.96 -2.28
N ARG A 126 5.87 14.65 -2.13
CA ARG A 126 7.16 13.94 -2.00
C ARG A 126 8.07 14.59 -0.96
N SER A 127 7.48 15.15 0.09
CA SER A 127 8.19 15.94 1.10
C SER A 127 8.49 15.12 2.33
N GLN A 128 9.57 15.45 3.02
CA GLN A 128 9.86 14.97 4.36
C GLN A 128 9.18 15.89 5.38
N ILE A 129 8.79 15.34 6.52
CA ILE A 129 8.21 16.12 7.63
C ILE A 129 9.19 16.03 8.79
N ALA A 130 9.73 17.17 9.18
CA ALA A 130 10.62 17.30 10.33
C ALA A 130 9.88 17.06 11.65
N GLU A 131 10.60 16.81 12.74
CA GLU A 131 10.02 16.55 14.07
C GLU A 131 9.14 17.71 14.58
N ASP A 132 9.44 18.94 14.19
CA ASP A 132 8.65 20.12 14.52
C ASP A 132 7.43 20.32 13.60
N GLY A 133 7.19 19.39 12.68
CA GLY A 133 6.09 19.39 11.72
C GLY A 133 6.33 20.23 10.46
N HIS A 134 7.55 20.77 10.25
CA HIS A 134 7.89 21.51 9.04
C HIS A 134 8.05 20.56 7.84
N ALA A 135 7.57 20.97 6.67
CA ALA A 135 7.73 20.20 5.45
C ALA A 135 8.98 20.65 4.68
N LEU A 136 9.71 19.69 4.11
CA LEU A 136 10.95 19.85 3.35
C LEU A 136 10.78 19.15 2.00
N GLY A 137 11.03 19.82 0.88
CA GLY A 137 10.91 19.25 -0.46
C GLY A 137 9.97 20.02 -1.37
N TYR A 138 9.38 19.37 -2.38
CA TYR A 138 8.61 20.01 -3.44
C TYR A 138 7.29 20.61 -2.96
N GLN A 139 7.04 21.87 -3.37
CA GLN A 139 5.79 22.59 -3.13
C GLN A 139 5.23 23.17 -4.43
N ALA A 140 3.96 22.90 -4.69
CA ALA A 140 3.17 23.59 -5.68
C ALA A 140 2.52 24.83 -5.04
N ASP A 141 3.06 26.00 -5.32
CA ASP A 141 2.73 27.25 -4.63
C ASP A 141 1.39 27.87 -5.03
N ILE A 142 0.77 28.54 -4.07
CA ILE A 142 -0.46 29.33 -4.20
C ILE A 142 -0.26 30.65 -3.48
N ASP A 143 -0.37 31.78 -4.19
CA ASP A 143 -0.35 33.11 -3.57
C ASP A 143 -1.33 34.08 -4.22
N ARG A 144 -1.74 35.11 -3.47
CA ARG A 144 -2.69 36.13 -3.98
C ARG A 144 -2.01 37.20 -4.83
N ALA A 145 -0.73 37.48 -4.60
CA ALA A 145 0.01 38.46 -5.39
C ALA A 145 0.30 37.96 -6.82
N GLY A 146 0.24 36.66 -7.05
CA GLY A 146 0.58 36.03 -8.33
C GLY A 146 2.07 35.83 -8.55
N THR A 147 2.92 36.20 -7.58
CA THR A 147 4.38 36.08 -7.67
C THR A 147 4.83 34.62 -7.60
N TYR A 148 4.20 33.85 -6.68
CA TYR A 148 4.50 32.44 -6.45
C TYR A 148 3.42 31.51 -7.01
N LEU A 149 2.27 32.04 -7.45
CA LEU A 149 1.16 31.25 -7.92
C LEU A 149 1.54 30.29 -9.05
N GLY A 150 1.46 28.98 -8.79
CA GLY A 150 1.68 27.93 -9.77
C GLY A 150 3.13 27.70 -10.16
N LEU A 151 4.09 28.17 -9.36
CA LEU A 151 5.49 27.80 -9.48
C LEU A 151 5.77 26.49 -8.71
N LEU A 152 6.88 25.84 -9.04
CA LEU A 152 7.44 24.73 -8.27
C LEU A 152 8.57 25.25 -7.39
N TYR A 153 8.43 25.05 -6.09
CA TYR A 153 9.40 25.41 -5.06
C TYR A 153 9.98 24.15 -4.40
N ASP A 154 11.20 24.24 -3.92
CA ASP A 154 11.86 23.21 -3.11
C ASP A 154 12.09 23.80 -1.71
N GLU A 155 11.17 23.50 -0.78
CA GLU A 155 11.11 24.08 0.56
C GLU A 155 12.29 23.60 1.39
N HIS A 156 13.06 24.56 1.95
CA HIS A 156 14.34 24.31 2.64
C HIS A 156 15.43 23.62 1.82
N GLY A 157 15.22 23.50 0.51
CA GLY A 157 16.19 22.95 -0.44
C GLY A 157 16.71 24.03 -1.40
N ARG A 158 16.47 23.84 -2.68
CA ARG A 158 17.00 24.65 -3.79
C ARG A 158 16.17 25.90 -4.14
N GLY A 159 15.08 26.16 -3.40
CA GLY A 159 14.19 27.30 -3.64
C GLY A 159 13.36 27.16 -4.91
N VAL A 160 13.18 28.25 -5.68
CA VAL A 160 12.40 28.22 -6.92
C VAL A 160 13.07 27.32 -7.95
N LEU A 161 12.37 26.26 -8.40
CA LEU A 161 12.83 25.36 -9.45
C LEU A 161 12.33 25.79 -10.83
N ALA A 162 11.06 26.17 -10.95
CA ALA A 162 10.48 26.75 -12.16
C ALA A 162 9.37 27.73 -11.81
N LYS A 163 9.35 28.89 -12.42
CA LYS A 163 8.27 29.88 -12.28
C LYS A 163 7.09 29.49 -13.16
N ARG A 164 5.95 30.11 -12.90
CA ARG A 164 4.78 29.99 -13.75
C ARG A 164 5.10 30.41 -15.19
N GLY A 165 4.79 29.56 -16.16
CA GLY A 165 5.11 29.76 -17.57
C GLY A 165 6.50 29.25 -17.95
N GLU A 166 7.21 28.54 -17.07
CA GLU A 166 8.55 28.02 -17.32
C GLU A 166 8.61 26.49 -17.30
N LYS A 167 9.51 25.96 -18.12
CA LYS A 167 10.03 24.60 -18.05
C LYS A 167 11.51 24.67 -17.68
N THR A 168 11.90 23.97 -16.62
CA THR A 168 13.29 23.86 -16.18
C THR A 168 13.76 22.40 -16.24
N VAL A 169 14.93 22.18 -16.84
CA VAL A 169 15.68 20.92 -16.77
C VAL A 169 16.85 21.15 -15.82
N ILE A 170 16.91 20.34 -14.76
CA ILE A 170 18.00 20.31 -13.78
C ILE A 170 18.82 19.07 -14.09
N GLY A 171 20.04 19.24 -14.57
CA GLY A 171 20.94 18.15 -14.91
C GLY A 171 21.50 17.42 -13.67
N PRO A 172 22.22 16.30 -13.86
CA PRO A 172 22.75 15.50 -12.75
C PRO A 172 23.66 16.27 -11.79
N GLU A 173 24.32 17.32 -12.25
CA GLU A 173 25.22 18.20 -11.47
C GLU A 173 24.52 19.46 -10.92
N GLY A 174 23.19 19.53 -10.99
CA GLY A 174 22.41 20.66 -10.51
C GLY A 174 22.36 21.88 -11.45
N ASN A 175 22.98 21.82 -12.63
CA ASN A 175 22.90 22.89 -13.61
C ASN A 175 21.49 22.99 -14.19
N ARG A 176 20.98 24.23 -14.33
CA ARG A 176 19.61 24.52 -14.75
C ARG A 176 19.54 25.12 -16.14
N GLN A 177 18.62 24.61 -16.94
CA GLN A 177 18.24 25.17 -18.23
C GLN A 177 16.75 25.47 -18.20
N THR A 178 16.38 26.74 -18.27
CA THR A 178 15.00 27.20 -18.22
C THR A 178 14.56 27.73 -19.58
N THR A 179 13.39 27.32 -20.01
CA THR A 179 12.75 27.76 -21.27
C THR A 179 11.30 28.15 -20.99
N PRO A 180 10.73 29.12 -21.73
CA PRO A 180 9.33 29.46 -21.60
C PRO A 180 8.42 28.33 -22.10
N LEU A 181 7.33 28.06 -21.38
CA LEU A 181 6.25 27.19 -21.85
C LEU A 181 5.49 27.87 -23.02
N LYS A 182 5.04 27.07 -23.97
CA LYS A 182 4.22 27.56 -25.10
C LYS A 182 2.78 27.85 -24.64
N GLY A 183 2.20 28.91 -25.17
CA GLY A 183 0.81 29.27 -24.92
C GLY A 183 0.60 30.29 -23.79
N LYS A 184 -0.66 30.68 -23.59
CA LYS A 184 -1.04 31.62 -22.53
C LYS A 184 -1.33 30.86 -21.24
N GLN A 185 -0.93 31.44 -20.12
CA GLN A 185 -1.26 30.93 -18.80
C GLN A 185 -2.78 31.05 -18.53
N ALA A 186 -3.33 30.10 -17.80
CA ALA A 186 -4.74 30.12 -17.42
C ALA A 186 -5.09 31.36 -16.59
N LYS A 187 -6.30 31.86 -16.75
CA LYS A 187 -6.87 32.82 -15.81
C LYS A 187 -7.17 32.11 -14.49
N VAL A 188 -6.89 32.78 -13.39
CA VAL A 188 -7.13 32.27 -12.03
C VAL A 188 -8.00 33.29 -11.30
N ASP A 189 -9.13 32.83 -10.77
CA ASP A 189 -9.98 33.61 -9.86
C ASP A 189 -9.71 33.12 -8.43
N LEU A 190 -8.89 33.85 -7.70
CA LEU A 190 -8.45 33.42 -6.37
C LEU A 190 -9.57 33.45 -5.30
N ASP A 191 -10.62 34.25 -5.51
CA ASP A 191 -11.80 34.28 -4.64
C ASP A 191 -12.80 33.15 -5.00
N GLY A 192 -12.68 32.58 -6.21
CA GLY A 192 -13.41 31.41 -6.70
C GLY A 192 -12.61 30.12 -6.60
N TRP A 193 -13.23 29.02 -6.99
CA TRP A 193 -12.59 27.72 -7.04
C TRP A 193 -11.77 27.54 -8.32
N ASN A 194 -10.51 27.13 -8.14
CA ASN A 194 -9.59 26.79 -9.22
C ASN A 194 -9.17 25.34 -9.12
N ASP A 195 -8.99 24.69 -10.27
CA ASP A 195 -8.43 23.34 -10.35
C ASP A 195 -6.91 23.39 -10.25
N TYR A 196 -6.33 22.53 -9.42
CA TYR A 196 -4.90 22.26 -9.40
C TYR A 196 -4.65 20.79 -9.70
N GLU A 197 -3.79 20.52 -10.69
CA GLU A 197 -3.28 19.17 -10.99
C GLU A 197 -1.78 19.15 -10.80
N ILE A 198 -1.28 18.19 -10.02
CA ILE A 198 0.14 17.90 -9.83
C ILE A 198 0.39 16.50 -10.37
N MET A 199 1.26 16.37 -11.38
CA MET A 199 1.75 15.10 -11.88
C MET A 199 3.23 14.99 -11.57
N ALA A 200 3.64 13.88 -10.94
CA ALA A 200 5.03 13.53 -10.73
C ALA A 200 5.26 12.09 -11.21
N CYS A 201 6.19 11.88 -12.16
CA CYS A 201 6.55 10.58 -12.71
C CYS A 201 8.08 10.50 -12.81
N GLY A 202 8.71 9.75 -11.92
CA GLY A 202 10.16 9.78 -11.76
C GLY A 202 10.66 11.22 -11.54
N PRO A 203 11.65 11.69 -12.32
CA PRO A 203 12.18 13.04 -12.21
C PRO A 203 11.28 14.13 -12.82
N HIS A 204 10.22 13.75 -13.53
CA HIS A 204 9.37 14.69 -14.26
C HIS A 204 8.19 15.15 -13.42
N ILE A 205 8.11 16.46 -13.18
CA ILE A 205 7.04 17.12 -12.41
C ILE A 205 6.33 18.12 -13.31
N THR A 206 5.00 18.06 -13.36
CA THR A 206 4.16 19.02 -14.10
C THR A 206 3.08 19.56 -13.17
N LEU A 207 2.98 20.88 -13.09
CA LEU A 207 1.91 21.60 -12.40
C LEU A 207 0.94 22.18 -13.41
N LYS A 208 -0.38 22.01 -13.18
CA LYS A 208 -1.41 22.65 -14.01
C LYS A 208 -2.43 23.37 -13.13
N ILE A 209 -2.81 24.56 -13.57
CA ILE A 209 -3.92 25.33 -12.99
C ILE A 209 -5.01 25.50 -14.07
N ASN A 210 -6.24 25.18 -13.73
CA ASN A 210 -7.40 25.26 -14.64
C ASN A 210 -7.11 24.61 -16.02
N GLY A 211 -6.50 23.41 -15.98
CA GLY A 211 -6.16 22.60 -17.16
C GLY A 211 -4.95 23.06 -17.98
N THR A 212 -4.33 24.20 -17.63
CA THR A 212 -3.16 24.73 -18.35
C THR A 212 -1.89 24.47 -17.56
N THR A 213 -0.82 23.99 -18.23
CA THR A 213 0.48 23.79 -17.61
C THR A 213 1.03 25.10 -17.08
N SER A 214 1.24 25.15 -15.77
CA SER A 214 1.76 26.30 -15.03
C SER A 214 3.27 26.27 -14.93
N ALA A 215 3.84 25.15 -14.51
CA ALA A 215 5.29 24.92 -14.43
C ALA A 215 5.61 23.46 -14.78
N GLU A 216 6.80 23.23 -15.31
CA GLU A 216 7.32 21.91 -15.63
C GLU A 216 8.79 21.81 -15.20
N VAL A 217 9.14 20.73 -14.51
CA VAL A 217 10.53 20.44 -14.10
C VAL A 217 10.89 19.02 -14.45
N ILE A 218 12.09 18.84 -15.01
CA ILE A 218 12.75 17.54 -15.10
C ILE A 218 13.98 17.61 -14.20
N ASP A 219 13.94 16.92 -13.08
CA ASP A 219 14.96 16.97 -12.03
C ASP A 219 15.82 15.71 -12.04
N GLU A 220 16.98 15.78 -12.69
CA GLU A 220 17.91 14.66 -12.79
C GLU A 220 18.98 14.66 -11.69
N GLU A 221 18.99 15.65 -10.79
CA GLU A 221 19.93 15.77 -9.68
C GLU A 221 19.63 14.75 -8.58
N LYS A 222 20.19 13.55 -8.68
CA LYS A 222 19.87 12.41 -7.80
C LYS A 222 20.12 12.67 -6.31
N THR A 223 21.02 13.56 -5.97
CA THR A 223 21.40 13.89 -4.59
C THR A 223 20.42 14.82 -3.90
N GLN A 224 19.58 15.52 -4.66
CA GLN A 224 18.66 16.55 -4.14
C GLN A 224 17.18 16.24 -4.43
N ARG A 225 16.91 15.41 -5.47
CA ARG A 225 15.53 15.14 -5.85
C ARG A 225 14.88 14.11 -4.93
N ASP A 226 13.61 14.34 -4.64
CA ASP A 226 12.77 13.38 -3.94
C ASP A 226 11.88 12.60 -4.93
N LEU A 227 11.91 11.26 -4.86
CA LEU A 227 11.07 10.37 -5.67
C LEU A 227 9.88 9.80 -4.89
N SER A 228 9.80 10.06 -3.59
CA SER A 228 8.69 9.70 -2.71
C SER A 228 8.68 10.57 -1.47
N GLY A 229 7.55 10.67 -0.79
CA GLY A 229 7.41 11.41 0.45
C GLY A 229 5.95 11.75 0.77
N LYS A 230 5.74 12.61 1.76
CA LYS A 230 4.42 12.99 2.25
C LYS A 230 3.73 14.01 1.35
N LEU A 231 2.39 14.02 1.46
CA LEU A 231 1.50 15.07 0.98
C LEU A 231 1.10 15.95 2.16
N ALA A 232 1.21 17.28 2.01
CA ALA A 232 0.70 18.20 3.00
C ALA A 232 0.10 19.47 2.37
N LEU A 233 -0.83 20.09 3.08
CA LEU A 233 -1.44 21.37 2.73
C LEU A 233 -0.87 22.44 3.67
N GLN A 234 -0.49 23.60 3.13
CA GLN A 234 0.14 24.66 3.90
C GLN A 234 -0.83 25.78 4.24
N ILE A 235 -0.70 26.36 5.44
CA ILE A 235 -1.03 27.76 5.72
C ILE A 235 0.28 28.50 6.02
N HIS A 236 0.59 29.50 5.22
CA HIS A 236 1.85 30.24 5.33
C HIS A 236 1.80 31.27 6.47
N SER A 237 2.94 31.50 7.10
CA SER A 237 3.10 32.60 8.06
C SER A 237 2.87 33.96 7.39
N GLY A 238 2.18 34.86 8.09
CA GLY A 238 1.92 36.18 7.52
C GLY A 238 0.59 36.77 7.99
N PRO A 239 -0.08 37.54 7.11
CA PRO A 239 -1.32 38.21 7.46
C PRO A 239 -2.49 37.22 7.67
N ALA A 240 -3.55 37.72 8.30
CA ALA A 240 -4.81 36.98 8.41
C ALA A 240 -5.32 36.58 7.01
N MET A 241 -5.60 35.29 6.83
CA MET A 241 -5.99 34.71 5.55
C MET A 241 -6.83 33.45 5.74
N THR A 242 -7.52 33.04 4.67
CA THR A 242 -8.18 31.73 4.60
C THR A 242 -7.78 31.05 3.28
N ILE A 243 -7.35 29.81 3.38
CA ILE A 243 -7.15 28.91 2.22
C ILE A 243 -8.06 27.69 2.37
N GLN A 244 -8.65 27.24 1.28
CA GLN A 244 -9.54 26.08 1.26
C GLN A 244 -9.16 25.13 0.14
N PHE A 245 -9.29 23.81 0.44
CA PHE A 245 -9.03 22.72 -0.47
C PHE A 245 -10.19 21.72 -0.46
N LYS A 246 -10.61 21.25 -1.64
CA LYS A 246 -11.65 20.21 -1.76
C LYS A 246 -11.44 19.33 -2.98
N ASP A 247 -12.27 18.30 -3.12
CA ASP A 247 -12.25 17.36 -4.25
C ASP A 247 -10.85 16.74 -4.42
N ILE A 248 -10.18 16.40 -3.30
CA ILE A 248 -8.81 15.93 -3.30
C ILE A 248 -8.80 14.47 -3.73
N ARG A 249 -8.29 14.22 -4.96
CA ARG A 249 -8.27 12.90 -5.60
C ARG A 249 -6.87 12.53 -6.02
N LEU A 250 -6.48 11.31 -5.72
CA LEU A 250 -5.18 10.74 -6.01
C LEU A 250 -5.29 9.56 -6.97
N LYS A 251 -4.40 9.50 -7.95
CA LYS A 251 -4.15 8.35 -8.81
C LYS A 251 -2.67 8.04 -8.78
N ARG A 252 -2.31 6.82 -8.43
CA ARG A 252 -0.92 6.37 -8.51
C ARG A 252 -0.61 5.91 -9.93
N LEU A 253 0.60 6.24 -10.40
CA LEU A 253 1.12 5.84 -11.69
C LEU A 253 2.08 4.66 -11.54
N PRO A 254 2.22 3.81 -12.56
CA PRO A 254 3.36 2.88 -12.62
C PRO A 254 4.67 3.65 -12.41
N LEU A 255 5.62 3.05 -11.70
CA LEU A 255 6.88 3.74 -11.41
C LEU A 255 7.72 3.93 -12.67
N CYS A 256 8.20 5.14 -12.87
CA CYS A 256 9.11 5.47 -13.97
C CYS A 256 10.50 4.88 -13.75
N GLY A 257 11.25 4.67 -14.85
CA GLY A 257 12.65 4.20 -14.82
C GLY A 257 12.82 2.72 -14.49
N GLY A 258 11.77 1.90 -14.66
CA GLY A 258 11.84 0.45 -14.43
C GLY A 258 11.87 0.04 -12.95
N ARG A 259 11.71 0.98 -12.03
CA ARG A 259 11.62 0.68 -10.60
C ARG A 259 10.38 -0.16 -10.30
N LYS A 260 10.47 -1.00 -9.26
CA LYS A 260 9.38 -1.84 -8.78
C LYS A 260 8.86 -1.34 -7.44
N LYS A 261 7.53 -1.39 -7.26
CA LYS A 261 6.90 -1.03 -5.99
C LYS A 261 6.57 -2.26 -5.16
N VAL A 262 7.07 -2.25 -3.94
CA VAL A 262 6.73 -3.23 -2.90
C VAL A 262 5.87 -2.58 -1.84
N VAL A 263 4.75 -3.23 -1.51
CA VAL A 263 3.88 -2.87 -0.41
C VAL A 263 3.97 -3.93 0.68
N LEU A 264 4.33 -3.53 1.91
CA LEU A 264 4.42 -4.41 3.06
C LEU A 264 3.28 -4.11 4.04
N LEU A 265 2.55 -5.14 4.47
CA LEU A 265 1.51 -5.05 5.47
C LEU A 265 1.95 -5.71 6.77
N ALA A 266 1.91 -4.95 7.86
CA ALA A 266 2.08 -5.47 9.22
C ALA A 266 0.72 -5.81 9.83
N GLY A 267 0.60 -7.01 10.40
CA GLY A 267 -0.57 -7.43 11.18
C GLY A 267 -0.75 -6.65 12.48
N ALA A 268 -1.89 -6.85 13.13
CA ALA A 268 -2.14 -6.34 14.46
C ALA A 268 -1.21 -7.02 15.49
N PRO A 269 -0.80 -6.33 16.57
CA PRO A 269 -0.03 -6.93 17.65
C PRO A 269 -0.71 -8.18 18.22
N SER A 270 0.03 -9.28 18.30
CA SER A 270 -0.42 -10.55 18.85
C SER A 270 0.71 -11.27 19.56
N HIS A 271 0.40 -12.33 20.32
CA HIS A 271 1.37 -13.15 21.05
C HIS A 271 2.18 -12.37 22.12
N ALA A 272 3.11 -13.05 22.78
CA ALA A 272 3.98 -12.45 23.79
C ALA A 272 5.11 -11.61 23.15
N SER A 273 5.76 -10.78 23.98
CA SER A 273 6.90 -9.97 23.55
C SER A 273 8.01 -10.85 22.91
N GLY A 274 8.52 -10.41 21.78
CA GLY A 274 9.52 -11.11 20.98
C GLY A 274 8.96 -12.10 19.95
N ALA A 275 7.68 -12.47 20.04
CA ALA A 275 6.98 -13.27 19.05
C ALA A 275 6.00 -12.39 18.27
N HIS A 276 5.83 -12.62 16.95
CA HIS A 276 4.89 -11.87 16.10
C HIS A 276 5.05 -10.33 16.23
N GLU A 277 6.28 -9.84 16.26
CA GLU A 277 6.58 -8.41 16.23
C GLU A 277 6.43 -7.88 14.79
N PHE A 278 5.19 -7.87 14.27
CA PHE A 278 4.91 -7.58 12.87
C PHE A 278 5.33 -6.18 12.46
N ASN A 279 5.03 -5.18 13.31
CA ASN A 279 5.38 -3.79 13.03
C ASN A 279 6.91 -3.58 12.99
N ALA A 280 7.64 -4.11 13.98
CA ALA A 280 9.09 -4.01 14.02
C ALA A 280 9.73 -4.77 12.85
N GLY A 281 9.25 -5.99 12.56
CA GLY A 281 9.76 -6.81 11.45
C GLY A 281 9.54 -6.14 10.09
N VAL A 282 8.34 -5.61 9.82
CA VAL A 282 8.04 -4.90 8.57
C VAL A 282 8.90 -3.64 8.42
N LYS A 283 9.08 -2.84 9.48
CA LYS A 283 9.96 -1.65 9.45
C LYS A 283 11.42 -2.02 9.20
N LEU A 284 11.92 -3.10 9.83
CA LEU A 284 13.26 -3.59 9.62
C LEU A 284 13.48 -4.02 8.17
N LEU A 285 12.58 -4.80 7.60
CA LEU A 285 12.64 -5.23 6.21
C LEU A 285 12.51 -4.05 5.24
N ALA A 286 11.56 -3.13 5.48
CA ALA A 286 11.39 -1.93 4.67
C ALA A 286 12.67 -1.10 4.58
N LYS A 287 13.31 -0.83 5.73
CA LYS A 287 14.59 -0.10 5.80
C LYS A 287 15.70 -0.76 4.97
N ARG A 288 15.76 -2.11 4.94
CA ARG A 288 16.74 -2.83 4.11
C ARG A 288 16.41 -2.76 2.62
N LEU A 289 15.13 -2.82 2.26
CA LEU A 289 14.67 -2.74 0.88
C LEU A 289 14.81 -1.32 0.29
N GLU A 290 14.65 -0.27 1.10
CA GLU A 290 14.85 1.13 0.70
C GLU A 290 16.29 1.42 0.25
N ALA A 291 17.26 0.61 0.65
CA ALA A 291 18.64 0.70 0.16
C ALA A 291 18.83 0.14 -1.27
N ILE A 292 17.78 -0.42 -1.89
CA ILE A 292 17.82 -0.99 -3.24
C ILE A 292 17.23 0.02 -4.22
N ASP A 293 18.05 0.70 -5.01
CA ASP A 293 17.66 1.79 -5.92
C ASP A 293 16.52 1.43 -6.89
N SER A 294 16.42 0.16 -7.27
CA SER A 294 15.38 -0.33 -8.18
C SER A 294 14.02 -0.53 -7.52
N LEU A 295 13.91 -0.36 -6.19
CA LEU A 295 12.67 -0.48 -5.46
C LEU A 295 12.12 0.87 -4.98
N ALA A 296 10.81 0.93 -4.88
CA ALA A 296 10.09 1.88 -4.02
C ALA A 296 9.31 1.06 -2.98
N VAL A 297 9.45 1.42 -1.73
CA VAL A 297 8.89 0.67 -0.61
C VAL A 297 7.79 1.48 0.08
N ALA A 298 6.65 0.86 0.31
CA ALA A 298 5.60 1.41 1.16
C ALA A 298 5.24 0.39 2.23
N SER A 299 5.21 0.80 3.49
CA SER A 299 4.82 -0.07 4.60
C SER A 299 3.59 0.49 5.32
N TYR A 300 2.66 -0.39 5.64
CA TYR A 300 1.41 -0.06 6.33
C TYR A 300 1.34 -0.79 7.66
N HIS A 301 1.02 -0.05 8.70
CA HIS A 301 1.03 -0.50 10.10
C HIS A 301 -0.36 -0.36 10.75
N ASP A 302 -1.40 -0.49 9.93
CA ASP A 302 -2.80 -0.37 10.37
C ASP A 302 -3.32 -1.60 11.12
N GLY A 303 -2.50 -2.65 11.22
CA GLY A 303 -2.87 -3.93 11.83
C GLY A 303 -3.78 -4.79 10.98
N GLY A 304 -3.96 -4.44 9.70
CA GLY A 304 -4.84 -5.11 8.75
C GLY A 304 -4.72 -4.51 7.35
N TRP A 305 -5.86 -4.38 6.66
CA TRP A 305 -5.91 -3.76 5.34
C TRP A 305 -5.54 -2.27 5.41
N PRO A 306 -4.78 -1.73 4.42
CA PRO A 306 -4.36 -0.33 4.42
C PRO A 306 -5.55 0.63 4.39
N LYS A 307 -5.49 1.68 5.21
CA LYS A 307 -6.47 2.78 5.17
C LYS A 307 -6.27 3.71 3.97
N ASP A 308 -5.10 3.68 3.33
CA ASP A 308 -4.85 4.34 2.06
C ASP A 308 -5.62 3.63 0.94
N PRO A 309 -6.65 4.24 0.33
CA PRO A 309 -7.44 3.59 -0.71
C PRO A 309 -6.66 3.38 -2.02
N THR A 310 -5.45 3.95 -2.12
CA THR A 310 -4.59 3.85 -3.30
C THR A 310 -3.39 2.93 -3.11
N ALA A 311 -3.24 2.29 -1.93
CA ALA A 311 -2.05 1.56 -1.51
C ALA A 311 -1.53 0.56 -2.55
N LEU A 312 -2.44 -0.19 -3.19
CA LEU A 312 -2.10 -1.23 -4.16
C LEU A 312 -2.23 -0.80 -5.63
N GLN A 313 -2.54 0.46 -5.94
CA GLN A 313 -2.82 0.86 -7.34
C GLN A 313 -1.64 0.58 -8.28
N ASN A 314 -0.41 0.86 -7.83
CA ASN A 314 0.82 0.67 -8.59
C ASN A 314 1.78 -0.35 -7.95
N ALA A 315 1.27 -1.25 -7.10
CA ALA A 315 2.08 -2.28 -6.47
C ALA A 315 2.48 -3.36 -7.48
N ASP A 316 3.78 -3.65 -7.58
CA ASP A 316 4.33 -4.81 -8.29
C ASP A 316 4.39 -6.04 -7.38
N GLY A 317 4.59 -5.86 -6.08
CA GLY A 317 4.59 -6.92 -5.08
C GLY A 317 3.89 -6.50 -3.78
N LEU A 318 3.15 -7.45 -3.20
CA LEU A 318 2.52 -7.33 -1.88
C LEU A 318 3.13 -8.35 -0.94
N VAL A 319 3.54 -7.91 0.25
CA VAL A 319 4.09 -8.74 1.31
C VAL A 319 3.21 -8.64 2.54
N VAL A 320 2.80 -9.77 3.09
CA VAL A 320 1.96 -9.84 4.29
C VAL A 320 2.71 -10.54 5.41
N TYR A 321 2.98 -9.82 6.49
CA TYR A 321 3.54 -10.37 7.73
C TYR A 321 2.54 -10.08 8.85
N ALA A 322 1.71 -11.07 9.15
CA ALA A 322 0.53 -10.91 10.01
C ALA A 322 0.08 -12.26 10.57
N ASP A 323 -0.91 -12.23 11.46
CA ASP A 323 -1.65 -13.42 11.84
C ASP A 323 -2.51 -13.94 10.68
N GLY A 324 -2.83 -15.23 10.74
CA GLY A 324 -3.64 -15.95 9.78
C GLY A 324 -5.13 -16.00 10.13
N LEU A 325 -5.86 -16.86 9.42
CA LEU A 325 -7.29 -17.12 9.62
C LEU A 325 -8.11 -15.81 9.60
N GLY A 326 -9.01 -15.61 10.55
CA GLY A 326 -9.87 -14.43 10.63
C GLY A 326 -9.15 -13.10 10.89
N ALA A 327 -7.88 -13.13 11.35
CA ALA A 327 -7.06 -11.94 11.57
C ALA A 327 -6.17 -11.59 10.35
N HIS A 328 -6.23 -12.39 9.28
CA HIS A 328 -5.40 -12.18 8.10
C HIS A 328 -5.83 -10.90 7.35
N PRO A 329 -4.92 -9.95 7.03
CA PRO A 329 -5.25 -8.68 6.38
C PRO A 329 -6.00 -8.79 5.05
N LEU A 330 -5.86 -9.91 4.33
CA LEU A 330 -6.53 -10.12 3.05
C LEU A 330 -7.99 -10.62 3.19
N MET A 331 -8.46 -10.92 4.42
CA MET A 331 -9.85 -11.32 4.61
C MET A 331 -10.80 -10.18 4.18
N GLY A 332 -11.79 -10.52 3.35
CA GLY A 332 -12.70 -9.54 2.76
C GLY A 332 -12.18 -8.82 1.50
N HIS A 333 -10.92 -9.06 1.09
CA HIS A 333 -10.28 -8.40 -0.06
C HIS A 333 -9.87 -9.36 -1.19
N PHE A 334 -10.37 -10.59 -1.17
CA PHE A 334 -9.94 -11.63 -2.12
C PHE A 334 -10.19 -11.28 -3.59
N GLU A 335 -11.30 -10.61 -3.91
CA GLU A 335 -11.60 -10.19 -5.29
C GLU A 335 -10.57 -9.17 -5.80
N GLU A 336 -10.20 -8.21 -4.96
CA GLU A 336 -9.18 -7.22 -5.30
C GLU A 336 -7.81 -7.88 -5.49
N ILE A 337 -7.42 -8.75 -4.59
CA ILE A 337 -6.14 -9.48 -4.66
C ILE A 337 -6.12 -10.40 -5.89
N ASP A 338 -7.19 -11.17 -6.14
CA ASP A 338 -7.26 -12.05 -7.32
C ASP A 338 -7.16 -11.25 -8.63
N ARG A 339 -7.84 -10.11 -8.70
CA ARG A 339 -7.72 -9.20 -9.84
C ARG A 339 -6.30 -8.66 -10.01
N LYS A 340 -5.65 -8.22 -8.92
CA LYS A 340 -4.28 -7.67 -8.95
C LYS A 340 -3.25 -8.75 -9.30
N THR A 341 -3.35 -9.93 -8.72
CA THR A 341 -2.45 -11.05 -9.03
C THR A 341 -2.58 -11.48 -10.47
N ARG A 342 -3.79 -11.56 -11.05
CA ARG A 342 -4.00 -11.81 -12.49
C ARG A 342 -3.42 -10.72 -13.40
N GLN A 343 -3.18 -9.52 -12.88
CA GLN A 343 -2.48 -8.43 -13.58
C GLN A 343 -0.96 -8.50 -13.41
N GLY A 344 -0.44 -9.56 -12.79
CA GLY A 344 0.98 -9.80 -12.60
C GLY A 344 1.54 -9.36 -11.25
N MET A 345 0.75 -8.74 -10.34
CA MET A 345 1.23 -8.39 -9.01
C MET A 345 1.67 -9.66 -8.25
N GLY A 346 2.90 -9.66 -7.72
CA GLY A 346 3.38 -10.74 -6.88
C GLY A 346 2.82 -10.69 -5.47
N LEU A 347 2.83 -11.85 -4.79
CA LEU A 347 2.36 -11.95 -3.39
C LEU A 347 3.31 -12.82 -2.57
N MET A 348 3.71 -12.32 -1.40
CA MET A 348 4.43 -13.09 -0.39
C MET A 348 3.66 -13.06 0.92
N CYS A 349 3.42 -14.25 1.50
CA CYS A 349 2.86 -14.38 2.84
C CYS A 349 3.91 -15.01 3.76
N MET A 350 4.10 -14.43 4.95
CA MET A 350 5.13 -14.84 5.89
C MET A 350 4.54 -15.32 7.21
N HIS A 351 5.08 -16.40 7.72
CA HIS A 351 4.76 -17.04 8.99
C HIS A 351 3.27 -17.38 9.09
N TYR A 352 2.56 -16.87 10.08
CA TYR A 352 1.15 -17.19 10.29
C TYR A 352 0.25 -16.69 9.14
N ALA A 353 0.69 -15.72 8.35
CA ALA A 353 -0.04 -15.29 7.16
C ALA A 353 -0.10 -16.36 6.03
N VAL A 354 0.58 -17.52 6.14
CA VAL A 354 0.34 -18.65 5.23
C VAL A 354 -0.83 -19.51 5.66
N HIS A 355 -1.44 -19.27 6.83
CA HIS A 355 -2.52 -20.07 7.40
C HIS A 355 -3.88 -19.44 7.09
N VAL A 356 -4.65 -20.11 6.26
CA VAL A 356 -6.03 -19.72 5.92
C VAL A 356 -6.96 -20.93 5.99
N GLU A 357 -8.26 -20.67 6.06
CA GLU A 357 -9.25 -21.74 6.03
C GLU A 357 -9.24 -22.47 4.67
N PRO A 358 -9.48 -23.79 4.65
CA PRO A 358 -9.69 -24.54 3.42
C PRO A 358 -10.93 -24.03 2.67
N GLY A 359 -11.05 -24.37 1.38
CA GLY A 359 -12.11 -23.87 0.51
C GLY A 359 -11.67 -22.61 -0.22
N VAL A 360 -12.51 -21.58 -0.28
CA VAL A 360 -12.26 -20.37 -1.10
C VAL A 360 -10.90 -19.71 -0.80
N ALA A 361 -10.57 -19.52 0.48
CA ALA A 361 -9.30 -18.93 0.88
C ALA A 361 -8.11 -19.83 0.50
N GLY A 362 -8.16 -21.12 0.86
CA GLY A 362 -7.11 -22.07 0.51
C GLY A 362 -6.91 -22.21 -1.00
N ASP A 363 -7.98 -22.19 -1.79
CA ASP A 363 -7.89 -22.26 -3.25
C ASP A 363 -7.30 -20.96 -3.85
N CYS A 364 -7.60 -19.80 -3.26
CA CYS A 364 -6.93 -18.55 -3.62
C CYS A 364 -5.42 -18.62 -3.34
N PHE A 365 -5.03 -19.06 -2.16
CA PHE A 365 -3.62 -19.17 -1.75
C PHE A 365 -2.83 -20.15 -2.62
N LYS A 366 -3.44 -21.29 -2.99
CA LYS A 366 -2.82 -22.21 -3.97
C LYS A 366 -2.56 -21.52 -5.31
N ARG A 367 -3.48 -20.68 -5.78
CA ARG A 367 -3.30 -19.92 -7.03
C ARG A 367 -2.29 -18.78 -6.91
N TRP A 368 -2.30 -18.07 -5.77
CA TRP A 368 -1.51 -16.85 -5.61
C TRP A 368 -0.07 -17.12 -5.21
N ILE A 369 0.13 -18.00 -4.22
CA ILE A 369 1.45 -18.30 -3.64
C ILE A 369 1.84 -19.79 -3.70
N GLY A 370 0.99 -20.66 -4.25
CA GLY A 370 1.32 -22.07 -4.47
C GLY A 370 1.01 -23.00 -3.31
N GLY A 371 0.51 -22.53 -2.17
CA GLY A 371 0.19 -23.39 -1.04
C GLY A 371 -0.25 -22.62 0.19
N PHE A 372 -0.72 -23.34 1.20
CA PHE A 372 -1.15 -22.75 2.48
C PHE A 372 -1.04 -23.75 3.62
N TYR A 373 -0.94 -23.27 4.85
CA TYR A 373 -1.10 -24.07 6.06
C TYR A 373 -2.58 -24.38 6.26
N GLU A 374 -2.92 -25.65 6.47
CA GLU A 374 -4.30 -26.13 6.68
C GLU A 374 -4.45 -26.71 8.07
N SER A 375 -5.36 -26.15 8.88
CA SER A 375 -5.73 -26.71 10.18
C SER A 375 -6.16 -28.18 10.05
N GLY A 376 -5.67 -29.03 10.93
CA GLY A 376 -5.97 -30.49 10.87
C GLY A 376 -5.12 -31.28 9.87
N TYR A 377 -4.19 -30.65 9.17
CA TYR A 377 -3.27 -31.29 8.23
C TYR A 377 -1.81 -30.84 8.42
N SER A 378 -1.56 -29.55 8.44
CA SER A 378 -0.24 -28.95 8.65
C SER A 378 0.12 -28.91 10.14
N THR A 379 1.40 -28.68 10.49
CA THR A 379 1.86 -28.55 11.88
C THR A 379 2.87 -27.42 12.03
N ASN A 380 2.96 -26.85 13.24
CA ASN A 380 3.76 -25.67 13.58
C ASN A 380 4.54 -25.82 14.90
N PRO A 381 5.39 -26.85 15.07
CA PRO A 381 6.21 -27.00 16.27
C PRO A 381 7.35 -25.98 16.31
N HIS A 382 7.81 -25.65 17.53
CA HIS A 382 9.10 -24.98 17.72
C HIS A 382 10.23 -26.00 17.62
N TRP A 383 11.17 -25.81 16.70
CA TRP A 383 12.31 -26.70 16.51
C TRP A 383 13.48 -26.01 15.83
N ILE A 384 14.68 -26.59 15.99
CA ILE A 384 15.89 -26.12 15.30
C ILE A 384 15.92 -26.77 13.92
N ALA A 385 15.66 -25.99 12.89
CA ALA A 385 15.73 -26.45 11.51
C ALA A 385 17.14 -26.23 10.96
N ARG A 386 17.78 -27.30 10.50
CA ARG A 386 18.97 -27.21 9.64
C ARG A 386 18.48 -26.87 8.23
N ILE A 387 18.45 -25.58 7.93
CA ILE A 387 17.90 -25.05 6.69
C ILE A 387 18.87 -25.27 5.54
N GLU A 388 18.40 -25.94 4.50
CA GLU A 388 19.12 -26.17 3.25
C GLU A 388 18.52 -25.30 2.15
N PRO A 389 19.26 -24.32 1.59
CA PRO A 389 18.79 -23.50 0.49
C PRO A 389 18.86 -24.22 -0.85
N ASN A 390 17.95 -23.88 -1.76
CA ASN A 390 18.02 -24.29 -3.16
C ASN A 390 19.06 -23.42 -3.90
N ALA A 391 20.19 -24.00 -4.24
CA ALA A 391 21.30 -23.29 -4.90
C ALA A 391 21.03 -22.93 -6.38
N GLU A 392 19.95 -23.45 -6.99
CA GLU A 392 19.62 -23.19 -8.38
C GLU A 392 18.61 -22.05 -8.55
N HIS A 393 17.98 -21.61 -7.44
CA HIS A 393 16.95 -20.56 -7.52
C HIS A 393 17.52 -19.20 -7.13
N PRO A 394 17.22 -18.10 -7.90
CA PRO A 394 17.76 -16.76 -7.65
C PRO A 394 17.58 -16.25 -6.22
N VAL A 395 16.46 -16.59 -5.57
CA VAL A 395 16.15 -16.16 -4.19
C VAL A 395 17.14 -16.72 -3.17
N THR A 396 17.65 -17.94 -3.39
CA THR A 396 18.41 -18.68 -2.38
C THR A 396 19.77 -19.18 -2.87
N GLN A 397 20.14 -18.92 -4.12
CA GLN A 397 21.40 -19.41 -4.72
C GLN A 397 22.67 -18.94 -3.99
N SER A 398 22.62 -17.81 -3.30
CA SER A 398 23.74 -17.26 -2.53
C SER A 398 23.71 -17.63 -1.05
N GLN A 399 22.64 -18.31 -0.60
CA GLN A 399 22.46 -18.66 0.81
C GLN A 399 23.28 -19.88 1.17
N THR A 400 23.64 -19.99 2.46
CA THR A 400 24.32 -21.15 3.04
C THR A 400 23.42 -21.85 4.04
N THR A 401 23.72 -23.11 4.33
CA THR A 401 23.03 -23.88 5.37
C THR A 401 23.17 -23.19 6.73
N ALA A 402 22.08 -23.10 7.49
CA ALA A 402 22.08 -22.53 8.83
C ALA A 402 21.13 -23.31 9.76
N ASP A 403 21.47 -23.37 11.04
CA ASP A 403 20.62 -23.95 12.07
C ASP A 403 19.86 -22.82 12.76
N ILE A 404 18.54 -22.76 12.57
CA ILE A 404 17.69 -21.68 13.11
C ILE A 404 16.52 -22.26 13.91
N ASN A 405 16.40 -21.83 15.17
CA ASN A 405 15.28 -22.17 16.03
C ASN A 405 14.10 -21.22 15.81
N ASP A 406 13.01 -21.74 15.25
CA ASP A 406 11.79 -20.98 15.05
C ASP A 406 10.56 -21.89 15.18
N GLU A 407 9.37 -21.32 15.10
CA GLU A 407 8.14 -22.07 14.89
C GLU A 407 7.98 -22.37 13.39
N TRP A 408 8.76 -23.31 12.90
CA TRP A 408 8.76 -23.69 11.49
C TRP A 408 7.55 -24.56 11.14
N TYR A 409 6.65 -24.04 10.30
CA TYR A 409 5.52 -24.81 9.80
C TYR A 409 5.94 -25.75 8.70
N PHE A 410 5.34 -26.95 8.70
CA PHE A 410 5.56 -27.92 7.62
C PHE A 410 4.32 -28.75 7.33
N SER A 411 4.43 -29.72 6.39
CA SER A 411 3.28 -30.38 5.77
C SER A 411 2.28 -29.40 5.18
N ILE A 412 2.79 -28.46 4.36
CA ILE A 412 1.99 -27.45 3.69
C ILE A 412 1.09 -28.09 2.63
N ARG A 413 -0.11 -27.55 2.47
CA ARG A 413 -1.06 -27.99 1.46
C ARG A 413 -0.72 -27.39 0.08
N PHE A 414 0.09 -28.11 -0.69
CA PHE A 414 0.41 -27.77 -2.08
C PHE A 414 -0.64 -28.31 -3.05
N PRO A 415 -0.89 -27.64 -4.21
CA PRO A 415 -1.69 -28.21 -5.29
C PRO A 415 -0.97 -29.41 -5.92
N LYS A 416 -1.74 -30.37 -6.45
CA LYS A 416 -1.16 -31.57 -7.08
C LYS A 416 -0.61 -31.29 -8.48
N ASP A 417 -1.19 -30.32 -9.18
CA ASP A 417 -1.00 -30.09 -10.61
C ASP A 417 -0.20 -28.80 -10.91
N THR A 418 0.33 -28.15 -9.89
CA THR A 418 1.13 -26.92 -10.05
C THR A 418 2.53 -27.15 -9.52
N ALA A 419 3.52 -26.89 -10.34
CA ALA A 419 4.92 -26.95 -9.93
C ALA A 419 5.23 -25.81 -8.96
N VAL A 420 5.50 -26.16 -7.71
CA VAL A 420 5.99 -25.26 -6.67
C VAL A 420 7.47 -25.56 -6.46
N THR A 421 8.31 -24.55 -6.47
CA THR A 421 9.76 -24.71 -6.27
C THR A 421 10.10 -24.56 -4.78
N PRO A 422 10.61 -25.61 -4.10
CA PRO A 422 11.16 -25.47 -2.76
C PRO A 422 12.37 -24.52 -2.78
N LEU A 423 12.37 -23.52 -1.91
CA LEU A 423 13.44 -22.53 -1.76
C LEU A 423 14.31 -22.81 -0.54
N LEU A 424 13.67 -23.07 0.61
CA LEU A 424 14.32 -23.50 1.84
C LEU A 424 13.67 -24.79 2.32
N GLN A 425 14.47 -25.77 2.65
CA GLN A 425 14.01 -27.07 3.15
C GLN A 425 14.78 -27.48 4.40
N ALA A 426 14.17 -28.33 5.22
CA ALA A 426 14.86 -29.00 6.34
C ALA A 426 14.21 -30.36 6.60
N VAL A 427 14.88 -31.22 7.37
CA VAL A 427 14.35 -32.49 7.85
C VAL A 427 13.95 -32.33 9.32
N PRO A 428 12.64 -32.24 9.64
CA PRO A 428 12.20 -32.23 11.04
C PRO A 428 12.58 -33.52 11.75
N ASP A 429 13.07 -33.41 12.97
CA ASP A 429 13.36 -34.55 13.80
C ASP A 429 12.08 -35.26 14.30
N LYS A 430 12.24 -36.41 14.94
CA LYS A 430 11.10 -37.16 15.49
C LYS A 430 10.31 -36.37 16.54
N GLN A 431 10.99 -35.51 17.29
CA GLN A 431 10.33 -34.68 18.30
C GLN A 431 9.45 -33.62 17.64
N ALA A 432 9.94 -32.92 16.61
CA ALA A 432 9.16 -31.94 15.84
C ALA A 432 7.96 -32.61 15.16
N ARG A 433 8.11 -33.85 14.64
CA ARG A 433 7.01 -34.59 14.02
C ARG A 433 6.00 -35.18 15.01
N SER A 434 6.36 -35.35 16.28
CA SER A 434 5.49 -35.87 17.35
C SER A 434 4.84 -34.74 18.17
N LYS A 435 5.48 -33.60 18.22
CA LYS A 435 4.89 -32.38 18.80
C LYS A 435 4.00 -31.76 17.75
N ASN A 436 2.78 -31.61 18.13
CA ASN A 436 1.93 -30.81 17.31
C ASN A 436 2.02 -29.38 17.81
N GLY A 437 1.96 -28.45 16.90
CA GLY A 437 1.56 -27.13 17.24
C GLY A 437 0.18 -27.18 17.93
N TYR A 438 -0.62 -26.26 17.75
CA TYR A 438 -1.94 -26.23 18.37
C TYR A 438 -3.01 -26.73 17.36
N PRO A 439 -3.83 -27.75 17.71
CA PRO A 439 -3.85 -28.63 18.88
C PRO A 439 -2.82 -29.78 18.82
N PRO A 440 -2.43 -30.34 19.97
CA PRO A 440 -1.40 -31.38 20.05
C PRO A 440 -1.96 -32.77 19.62
N ILE A 441 -2.21 -33.00 18.34
CA ILE A 441 -2.66 -34.28 17.80
C ILE A 441 -1.63 -34.79 16.80
N PRO A 442 -0.98 -35.95 17.01
CA PRO A 442 -0.05 -36.49 16.05
C PRO A 442 -0.79 -36.92 14.77
N TYR A 443 -0.56 -36.21 13.69
CA TYR A 443 -1.11 -36.61 12.40
C TYR A 443 -0.30 -37.77 11.84
N PRO A 444 -0.94 -38.95 11.49
CA PRO A 444 -0.23 -40.11 11.01
C PRO A 444 0.65 -39.85 9.77
N HIS A 445 0.21 -39.00 8.86
CA HIS A 445 0.98 -38.66 7.65
C HIS A 445 2.26 -37.88 7.96
N ILE A 446 2.28 -37.05 9.01
CA ILE A 446 3.44 -36.31 9.47
C ILE A 446 4.46 -37.29 10.08
N GLN A 447 4.00 -38.23 10.89
CA GLN A 447 4.86 -39.26 11.48
C GLN A 447 5.43 -40.21 10.43
N ALA A 448 4.60 -40.60 9.44
CA ALA A 448 5.04 -41.45 8.33
C ALA A 448 6.05 -40.79 7.38
N ALA A 449 6.22 -39.48 7.48
CA ALA A 449 7.21 -38.71 6.73
C ALA A 449 8.57 -38.57 7.46
N ASP A 450 8.86 -39.41 8.49
CA ASP A 450 10.13 -39.40 9.20
C ASP A 450 11.32 -39.51 8.23
N GLY A 451 12.34 -38.67 8.44
CA GLY A 451 13.51 -38.56 7.57
C GLY A 451 13.31 -37.83 6.24
N LYS A 452 12.09 -37.41 5.90
CA LYS A 452 11.83 -36.66 4.66
C LYS A 452 12.03 -35.15 4.87
N LYS A 453 12.55 -34.50 3.82
CA LYS A 453 12.62 -33.04 3.78
C LYS A 453 11.22 -32.43 3.73
N GLU A 454 11.03 -31.36 4.46
CA GLU A 454 9.86 -30.49 4.44
C GLU A 454 10.22 -29.12 3.85
N THR A 455 9.26 -28.50 3.18
CA THR A 455 9.46 -27.19 2.55
C THR A 455 9.05 -26.09 3.52
N LEU A 456 9.99 -25.19 3.85
CA LEU A 456 9.82 -24.09 4.79
C LEU A 456 9.63 -22.74 4.09
N MET A 457 10.17 -22.62 2.88
CA MET A 457 9.93 -21.51 1.95
C MET A 457 9.78 -22.07 0.55
N TRP A 458 8.80 -21.57 -0.18
CA TRP A 458 8.54 -22.02 -1.55
C TRP A 458 8.23 -20.86 -2.48
N GLY A 459 8.50 -21.02 -3.77
CA GLY A 459 8.20 -20.08 -4.83
C GLY A 459 7.24 -20.68 -5.85
N LEU A 460 6.40 -19.84 -6.42
CA LEU A 460 5.49 -20.13 -7.53
C LEU A 460 5.68 -19.09 -8.63
N GLU A 461 5.99 -19.53 -9.84
CA GLU A 461 5.84 -18.72 -11.05
C GLU A 461 4.46 -18.99 -11.65
N ARG A 462 3.65 -17.94 -11.75
CA ARG A 462 2.28 -18.05 -12.25
C ARG A 462 2.21 -17.87 -13.77
N PRO A 463 1.21 -18.48 -14.45
CA PRO A 463 1.02 -18.30 -15.90
C PRO A 463 0.75 -16.85 -16.32
N ASP A 464 0.28 -15.99 -15.42
CA ASP A 464 0.07 -14.55 -15.65
C ASP A 464 1.36 -13.72 -15.59
N GLY A 465 2.52 -14.36 -15.36
CA GLY A 465 3.83 -13.73 -15.22
C GLY A 465 4.12 -13.20 -13.80
N GLY A 466 3.15 -13.24 -12.91
CA GLY A 466 3.35 -12.89 -11.50
C GLY A 466 4.01 -14.01 -10.72
N ARG A 467 4.50 -13.69 -9.52
CA ARG A 467 5.23 -14.62 -8.66
C ARG A 467 4.60 -14.71 -7.28
N GLY A 468 4.69 -15.86 -6.64
CA GLY A 468 4.19 -16.09 -5.31
C GLY A 468 5.23 -16.70 -4.40
N ILE A 469 5.25 -16.34 -3.12
CA ILE A 469 6.10 -16.95 -2.08
C ILE A 469 5.29 -17.20 -0.83
N GLY A 470 5.47 -18.38 -0.22
CA GLY A 470 5.15 -18.64 1.17
C GLY A 470 6.42 -18.91 1.96
N PHE A 471 6.51 -18.33 3.15
CA PHE A 471 7.63 -18.48 4.06
C PHE A 471 7.10 -18.75 5.47
N THR A 472 7.51 -19.87 6.09
CA THR A 472 6.92 -20.34 7.35
C THR A 472 7.65 -19.89 8.60
N GLY A 473 8.86 -19.38 8.49
CA GLY A 473 9.61 -18.80 9.62
C GLY A 473 9.16 -17.38 9.95
N GLY A 474 9.71 -16.82 11.02
CA GLY A 474 9.45 -15.44 11.44
C GLY A 474 8.56 -15.33 12.68
N HIS A 475 8.36 -16.40 13.44
CA HIS A 475 7.73 -16.34 14.76
C HIS A 475 8.51 -15.45 15.71
N TRP A 476 9.82 -15.74 15.85
CA TRP A 476 10.68 -14.99 16.73
C TRP A 476 11.32 -13.80 16.03
N HIS A 477 11.08 -12.59 16.54
CA HIS A 477 11.66 -11.37 15.99
C HIS A 477 13.19 -11.36 15.98
N ARG A 478 13.84 -11.99 16.98
CA ARG A 478 15.30 -12.14 17.05
C ARG A 478 15.88 -12.80 15.80
N ASN A 479 15.12 -13.64 15.11
CA ASN A 479 15.59 -14.37 13.94
C ASN A 479 15.86 -13.47 12.72
N TRP A 480 15.40 -12.21 12.73
CA TRP A 480 15.85 -11.23 11.74
C TRP A 480 17.35 -10.89 11.85
N ALA A 481 18.02 -11.27 12.95
CA ALA A 481 19.46 -11.15 13.07
C ALA A 481 20.23 -12.25 12.34
N HIS A 482 19.59 -13.37 11.95
CA HIS A 482 20.21 -14.38 11.09
C HIS A 482 20.24 -13.87 9.64
N ASP A 483 21.43 -13.62 9.10
CA ASP A 483 21.61 -13.13 7.73
C ASP A 483 20.95 -14.07 6.72
N GLN A 484 21.10 -15.39 6.88
CA GLN A 484 20.54 -16.41 5.99
C GLN A 484 19.01 -16.30 5.88
N GLN A 485 18.32 -16.11 7.00
CA GLN A 485 16.87 -15.94 6.99
C GLN A 485 16.47 -14.59 6.40
N ARG A 486 17.09 -13.52 6.88
CA ARG A 486 16.78 -12.14 6.48
C ARG A 486 17.04 -11.93 5.00
N ASP A 487 18.21 -12.30 4.52
CA ASP A 487 18.62 -12.05 3.13
C ASP A 487 17.83 -12.92 2.14
N ALA A 488 17.46 -14.18 2.51
CA ALA A 488 16.53 -14.99 1.71
C ALA A 488 15.15 -14.34 1.61
N VAL A 489 14.62 -13.79 2.71
CA VAL A 489 13.33 -13.06 2.70
C VAL A 489 13.42 -11.80 1.86
N LEU A 490 14.48 -10.99 2.00
CA LEU A 490 14.69 -9.79 1.19
C LEU A 490 14.80 -10.12 -0.30
N ALA A 491 15.55 -11.17 -0.66
CA ALA A 491 15.66 -11.65 -2.04
C ALA A 491 14.29 -12.14 -2.56
N GLY A 492 13.51 -12.83 -1.72
CA GLY A 492 12.15 -13.25 -2.03
C GLY A 492 11.23 -12.07 -2.33
N ILE A 493 11.32 -11.00 -1.55
CA ILE A 493 10.53 -9.78 -1.75
C ILE A 493 10.88 -9.11 -3.09
N VAL A 494 12.17 -8.97 -3.40
CA VAL A 494 12.65 -8.43 -4.69
C VAL A 494 12.12 -9.28 -5.85
N TRP A 495 12.26 -10.60 -5.74
CA TRP A 495 11.83 -11.53 -6.77
C TRP A 495 10.30 -11.49 -6.97
N VAL A 496 9.52 -11.47 -5.90
CA VAL A 496 8.05 -11.37 -5.96
C VAL A 496 7.60 -10.09 -6.65
N ALA A 497 8.28 -8.98 -6.43
CA ALA A 497 8.00 -7.72 -7.13
C ALA A 497 8.39 -7.73 -8.62
N GLY A 498 8.94 -8.83 -9.14
CA GLY A 498 9.44 -8.91 -10.51
C GLY A 498 10.78 -8.20 -10.70
N GLY A 499 11.48 -7.90 -9.61
CA GLY A 499 12.85 -7.38 -9.65
C GLY A 499 13.88 -8.49 -9.89
N ASP A 500 15.07 -8.09 -10.34
CA ASP A 500 16.20 -8.97 -10.51
C ASP A 500 16.94 -9.17 -9.18
N VAL A 501 17.11 -10.43 -8.77
CA VAL A 501 17.95 -10.78 -7.63
C VAL A 501 19.38 -11.01 -8.15
N PRO A 502 20.37 -10.25 -7.65
CA PRO A 502 21.75 -10.42 -8.07
C PRO A 502 22.28 -11.84 -7.79
N MET A 503 23.20 -12.34 -8.59
CA MET A 503 23.81 -13.68 -8.36
C MET A 503 24.46 -13.83 -6.98
N ARG A 504 25.01 -12.74 -6.43
CA ARG A 504 25.54 -12.70 -5.06
C ARG A 504 24.44 -12.62 -3.98
N GLY A 505 23.16 -12.61 -4.38
CA GLY A 505 22.03 -12.40 -3.51
C GLY A 505 21.86 -10.96 -3.03
N ILE A 506 20.95 -10.78 -2.09
CA ILE A 506 20.79 -9.53 -1.34
C ILE A 506 21.62 -9.67 -0.06
N CYS A 507 22.68 -8.87 0.06
CA CYS A 507 23.49 -8.80 1.26
C CYS A 507 23.09 -7.56 2.04
N SER A 508 22.34 -7.73 3.10
CA SER A 508 21.90 -6.63 3.94
C SER A 508 22.84 -6.42 5.13
N ALA A 509 22.88 -5.21 5.69
CA ALA A 509 23.68 -4.96 6.89
C ALA A 509 23.19 -5.84 8.06
N PRO A 510 24.10 -6.38 8.90
CA PRO A 510 23.73 -7.14 10.08
C PRO A 510 22.79 -6.36 11.00
N VAL A 511 21.91 -7.06 11.70
CA VAL A 511 20.98 -6.47 12.66
C VAL A 511 21.60 -6.54 14.05
N GLY A 512 21.81 -5.37 14.66
CA GLY A 512 22.37 -5.26 16.01
C GLY A 512 21.31 -5.33 17.11
N GLN A 513 21.76 -5.55 18.36
CA GLN A 513 20.92 -5.63 19.55
C GLN A 513 19.94 -4.43 19.69
N GLN A 514 20.44 -3.22 19.48
CA GLN A 514 19.63 -2.01 19.58
C GLN A 514 18.54 -1.99 18.51
N GLU A 515 18.84 -2.38 17.27
CA GLU A 515 17.91 -2.37 16.16
C GLU A 515 16.78 -3.38 16.34
N LEU A 516 17.04 -4.54 16.97
CA LEU A 516 16.00 -5.51 17.33
C LEU A 516 14.97 -4.98 18.33
N ASN A 517 15.31 -3.96 19.10
CA ASN A 517 14.50 -3.46 20.19
C ASN A 517 13.78 -2.14 19.88
N VAL A 518 13.86 -1.67 18.62
CA VAL A 518 13.07 -0.49 18.20
C VAL A 518 11.78 -0.91 17.51
N HIS A 519 10.74 -0.09 17.69
CA HIS A 519 9.43 -0.27 17.06
C HIS A 519 8.68 -1.57 17.45
N LEU A 520 9.05 -2.19 18.56
CA LEU A 520 8.34 -3.36 19.08
C LEU A 520 6.87 -3.01 19.36
N ASP A 521 6.02 -4.01 19.18
CA ASP A 521 4.60 -3.88 19.49
C ASP A 521 4.38 -3.62 20.99
N PRO A 522 3.36 -2.85 21.40
CA PRO A 522 3.12 -2.48 22.81
C PRO A 522 2.58 -3.66 23.64
N LYS A 523 3.33 -4.76 23.72
CA LYS A 523 2.99 -5.98 24.46
C LYS A 523 3.42 -5.88 25.92
N ARG A 524 2.74 -6.59 26.82
CA ARG A 524 3.04 -6.59 28.27
C ARG A 524 3.19 -8.01 28.82
N PRO A 525 4.27 -8.30 29.61
CA PRO A 525 5.40 -7.40 29.84
C PRO A 525 6.25 -7.23 28.57
N LEU A 526 6.76 -6.03 28.33
CA LEU A 526 7.76 -5.82 27.30
C LEU A 526 9.08 -6.41 27.79
N GLN A 527 9.71 -7.26 26.98
CA GLN A 527 11.01 -7.88 27.25
C GLN A 527 12.02 -7.42 26.22
N GLU A 528 13.24 -7.17 26.67
CA GLU A 528 14.35 -6.93 25.74
C GLU A 528 14.65 -8.20 24.94
N ILE A 529 14.66 -8.08 23.62
CA ILE A 529 14.93 -9.17 22.70
C ILE A 529 16.44 -9.30 22.55
N GLN A 530 16.98 -10.47 22.88
CA GLN A 530 18.41 -10.76 22.77
C GLN A 530 18.74 -11.31 21.38
N LEU A 531 19.94 -11.01 20.88
CA LEU A 531 20.47 -11.63 19.67
C LEU A 531 20.51 -13.15 19.83
N PRO A 532 20.27 -13.93 18.75
CA PRO A 532 20.45 -15.37 18.79
C PRO A 532 21.94 -15.72 18.99
N GLU A 533 22.23 -16.80 19.74
CA GLU A 533 23.61 -17.22 20.07
C GLU A 533 24.51 -17.42 18.83
N ALA A 534 23.95 -17.88 17.71
CA ALA A 534 24.66 -18.06 16.44
C ALA A 534 24.93 -16.78 15.65
N ALA A 535 24.35 -15.63 16.06
CA ALA A 535 24.52 -14.32 15.42
C ALA A 535 25.51 -13.42 16.18
N GLN A 536 26.08 -13.91 17.31
CA GLN A 536 27.18 -13.28 18.04
C GLN A 536 28.52 -13.72 17.43
#